data_755a101fde6275208e26c540ecf3bbd0
#
_entry.id   755a101fde6275208e26c540ecf3bbd0
#
_cell.length_a   1.000
_cell.length_b   1.000
_cell.length_c   1.000
_cell.angle_alpha   90.00
_cell.angle_beta   90.00
_cell.angle_gamma   90.00
#
_symmetry.space_group_name_H-M   'P 1'
#
loop_
_entity.id
_entity.type
_entity.pdbx_description
1 polymer ?
#
loop_
_entity_poly.entity_id
_entity_poly.type
_entity_poly.pdbx_seq_one_letter_code
_entity_poly.pdbx_strand_id
1 'polypeptide(L)'
;MDKLALICVTAACVLAAGCFDNWGKPADATPVTSLAALAATNRADVTRLYLRGGKETVGDDAFADLPNLRELDISELKLKKVPSSVFALKTLTTLYLARNELDAVPDGLGQMTALTYLNMDGNRLASVPASLAGATSLRWLRLNENKLQGLPAELAALKSLRRIYLKHNQLAAVPEVVKEWPELEDLLLDNNPIGTLPDWVMQMPRLRSVSLANCKIAKLPDDLSGWRKLESLVLSGCPIPADEMKRIRRALGDDVAVVF
;
A
#
# COMPACT_ATOMS: atom_id res chain seq x y z
N MET A 1 13.51 -25.95 -16.55
CA MET A 1 12.29 -25.17 -16.19
C MET A 1 12.69 -23.71 -16.27
N ASP A 2 12.12 -23.00 -17.22
CA ASP A 2 12.57 -21.67 -17.62
C ASP A 2 12.43 -20.64 -16.49
N LYS A 3 13.51 -19.90 -16.24
CA LYS A 3 13.54 -18.72 -15.36
C LYS A 3 12.44 -17.70 -15.71
N LEU A 4 12.03 -17.64 -16.99
CA LEU A 4 10.90 -16.84 -17.46
C LEU A 4 9.54 -17.22 -16.86
N ALA A 5 9.30 -18.50 -16.60
CA ALA A 5 8.05 -18.96 -15.98
C ALA A 5 7.95 -18.55 -14.50
N LEU A 6 9.10 -18.49 -13.80
CA LEU A 6 9.15 -18.06 -12.41
C LEU A 6 9.00 -16.52 -12.28
N ILE A 7 9.50 -15.78 -13.26
CA ILE A 7 9.37 -14.30 -13.35
C ILE A 7 7.92 -13.89 -13.64
N CYS A 8 7.21 -14.63 -14.51
CA CYS A 8 5.77 -14.42 -14.72
C CYS A 8 4.93 -14.64 -13.46
N VAL A 9 5.31 -15.57 -12.59
CA VAL A 9 4.60 -15.81 -11.33
C VAL A 9 4.80 -14.65 -10.35
N THR A 10 5.98 -14.04 -10.28
CA THR A 10 6.23 -12.88 -9.41
C THR A 10 5.59 -11.60 -9.92
N ALA A 11 5.60 -11.35 -11.24
CA ALA A 11 4.91 -10.21 -11.85
C ALA A 11 3.37 -10.39 -11.82
N ALA A 12 2.85 -11.61 -12.01
CA ALA A 12 1.43 -11.92 -11.91
C ALA A 12 0.92 -11.84 -10.45
N CYS A 13 1.74 -12.18 -9.45
CA CYS A 13 1.39 -11.97 -8.03
C CYS A 13 1.32 -10.49 -7.66
N VAL A 14 2.05 -9.60 -8.31
CA VAL A 14 1.93 -8.15 -8.13
C VAL A 14 0.64 -7.61 -8.80
N LEU A 15 0.10 -8.31 -9.81
CA LEU A 15 -1.10 -7.91 -10.54
C LEU A 15 -2.40 -8.55 -9.99
N ALA A 16 -2.33 -9.65 -9.25
CA ALA A 16 -3.51 -10.30 -8.70
C ALA A 16 -3.83 -9.75 -7.31
N ALA A 17 -4.95 -9.06 -7.20
CA ALA A 17 -5.52 -8.53 -5.95
C ALA A 17 -5.90 -9.62 -4.92
N GLY A 18 -5.22 -10.76 -4.89
CA GLY A 18 -5.60 -11.93 -4.09
C GLY A 18 -4.48 -12.70 -3.38
N CYS A 19 -3.19 -12.38 -3.63
CA CYS A 19 -2.11 -13.24 -3.13
C CYS A 19 -1.51 -12.87 -1.76
N PHE A 20 -2.16 -12.01 -0.97
CA PHE A 20 -1.59 -11.55 0.32
C PHE A 20 -2.24 -12.15 1.57
N ASP A 21 -3.02 -13.21 1.43
CA ASP A 21 -3.81 -13.74 2.55
C ASP A 21 -3.07 -14.62 3.55
N ASN A 22 -1.73 -14.78 3.48
CA ASN A 22 -1.08 -15.82 4.29
C ASN A 22 0.13 -15.40 5.14
N TRP A 23 0.30 -14.10 5.45
CA TRP A 23 1.35 -13.70 6.39
C TRP A 23 0.81 -13.54 7.81
N GLY A 24 1.11 -14.53 8.66
CA GLY A 24 0.91 -14.44 10.11
C GLY A 24 -0.53 -14.59 10.61
N LYS A 25 -1.41 -15.29 9.85
CA LYS A 25 -2.74 -15.63 10.37
C LYS A 25 -2.59 -16.58 11.56
N PRO A 26 -3.07 -16.22 12.76
CA PRO A 26 -3.32 -17.24 13.77
C PRO A 26 -4.38 -18.18 13.20
N ALA A 27 -4.10 -19.49 13.22
CA ALA A 27 -4.89 -20.50 12.54
C ALA A 27 -6.34 -20.70 13.06
N ASP A 28 -6.73 -20.06 14.18
CA ASP A 28 -7.79 -20.64 15.01
C ASP A 28 -9.03 -19.79 15.29
N ALA A 29 -9.19 -18.59 14.73
CA ALA A 29 -10.41 -17.82 14.96
C ALA A 29 -11.20 -17.61 13.65
N THR A 30 -12.41 -18.15 13.58
CA THR A 30 -13.37 -17.86 12.51
C THR A 30 -13.73 -16.36 12.56
N PRO A 31 -13.66 -15.61 11.44
CA PRO A 31 -14.03 -14.20 11.45
C PRO A 31 -15.54 -14.03 11.68
N VAL A 32 -15.90 -13.00 12.42
CA VAL A 32 -17.29 -12.53 12.50
C VAL A 32 -17.59 -11.75 11.20
N THR A 33 -18.72 -12.04 10.54
CA THR A 33 -18.98 -11.52 9.19
C THR A 33 -20.23 -10.64 9.09
N SER A 34 -20.87 -10.31 10.21
CA SER A 34 -22.01 -9.39 10.24
C SER A 34 -22.13 -8.69 11.60
N LEU A 35 -22.80 -7.55 11.66
CA LEU A 35 -23.11 -6.87 12.92
C LEU A 35 -24.09 -7.69 13.79
N ALA A 36 -25.00 -8.45 13.16
CA ALA A 36 -25.89 -9.34 13.87
C ALA A 36 -25.12 -10.49 14.56
N ALA A 37 -24.17 -11.09 13.87
CA ALA A 37 -23.28 -12.11 14.45
C ALA A 37 -22.40 -11.50 15.57
N LEU A 38 -21.91 -10.27 15.39
CA LEU A 38 -21.14 -9.55 16.41
C LEU A 38 -21.98 -9.31 17.68
N ALA A 39 -23.25 -8.96 17.54
CA ALA A 39 -24.14 -8.75 18.68
C ALA A 39 -24.44 -10.04 19.47
N ALA A 40 -24.35 -11.22 18.80
CA ALA A 40 -24.54 -12.53 19.41
C ALA A 40 -23.24 -13.15 19.99
N THR A 41 -22.08 -12.49 19.78
CA THR A 41 -20.77 -13.01 20.19
C THR A 41 -20.27 -12.23 21.41
N ASN A 42 -19.56 -12.91 22.32
CA ASN A 42 -18.83 -12.21 23.37
C ASN A 42 -17.74 -11.33 22.72
N ARG A 43 -17.82 -10.02 22.89
CA ARG A 43 -16.94 -9.04 22.25
C ARG A 43 -15.46 -9.25 22.57
N ALA A 44 -15.13 -9.79 23.74
CA ALA A 44 -13.75 -10.11 24.12
C ALA A 44 -13.13 -11.25 23.31
N ASP A 45 -13.94 -12.10 22.70
CA ASP A 45 -13.46 -13.23 21.90
C ASP A 45 -13.26 -12.88 20.42
N VAL A 46 -13.70 -11.68 20.00
CA VAL A 46 -13.62 -11.24 18.60
C VAL A 46 -12.22 -10.72 18.29
N THR A 47 -11.51 -11.45 17.45
CA THR A 47 -10.16 -11.07 16.96
C THR A 47 -10.17 -10.62 15.50
N ARG A 48 -11.20 -10.99 14.72
CA ARG A 48 -11.38 -10.65 13.31
C ARG A 48 -12.83 -10.32 13.02
N LEU A 49 -13.06 -9.22 12.30
CA LEU A 49 -14.39 -8.76 11.91
C LEU A 49 -14.36 -8.31 10.44
N TYR A 50 -15.17 -8.98 9.58
CA TYR A 50 -15.26 -8.69 8.16
C TYR A 50 -16.69 -8.36 7.76
N LEU A 51 -16.94 -7.08 7.49
CA LEU A 51 -18.25 -6.56 7.05
C LEU A 51 -18.25 -6.18 5.56
N ARG A 52 -17.19 -6.50 4.85
CA ARG A 52 -16.95 -6.11 3.46
C ARG A 52 -18.16 -6.36 2.55
N GLY A 53 -18.55 -5.33 1.77
CA GLY A 53 -19.63 -5.43 0.77
C GLY A 53 -21.01 -5.68 1.35
N GLY A 54 -21.15 -5.64 2.68
CA GLY A 54 -22.42 -5.80 3.37
C GLY A 54 -23.40 -4.68 3.06
N LYS A 55 -24.70 -4.95 3.29
CA LYS A 55 -25.76 -3.95 3.21
C LYS A 55 -25.99 -3.23 4.55
N GLU A 56 -25.17 -3.53 5.53
CA GLU A 56 -25.30 -3.04 6.89
C GLU A 56 -24.89 -1.57 6.98
N THR A 57 -25.68 -0.78 7.68
CA THR A 57 -25.26 0.58 8.06
C THR A 57 -24.40 0.49 9.31
N VAL A 58 -23.14 0.89 9.18
CA VAL A 58 -22.18 0.89 10.27
C VAL A 58 -22.30 2.21 11.03
N GLY A 59 -22.77 2.16 12.27
CA GLY A 59 -22.83 3.30 13.16
C GLY A 59 -21.46 3.69 13.72
N ASP A 60 -21.35 4.88 14.30
CA ASP A 60 -20.09 5.41 14.83
C ASP A 60 -19.51 4.57 15.98
N ASP A 61 -20.38 3.97 16.82
CA ASP A 61 -20.02 3.13 17.96
C ASP A 61 -19.99 1.63 17.64
N ALA A 62 -20.11 1.23 16.37
CA ALA A 62 -20.26 -0.17 15.96
C ALA A 62 -19.13 -1.08 16.49
N PHE A 63 -17.94 -0.53 16.64
CA PHE A 63 -16.72 -1.25 17.05
C PHE A 63 -16.27 -0.96 18.47
N ALA A 64 -17.12 -0.31 19.29
CA ALA A 64 -16.82 -0.12 20.70
C ALA A 64 -16.68 -1.49 21.42
N ASP A 65 -15.86 -1.54 22.46
CA ASP A 65 -15.68 -2.71 23.32
C ASP A 65 -15.22 -4.01 22.60
N LEU A 66 -14.31 -3.87 21.62
CA LEU A 66 -13.63 -4.98 20.97
C LEU A 66 -12.13 -5.00 21.35
N PRO A 67 -11.79 -5.34 22.61
CA PRO A 67 -10.44 -5.14 23.14
C PRO A 67 -9.37 -6.01 22.47
N ASN A 68 -9.77 -7.12 21.86
CA ASN A 68 -8.87 -8.09 21.26
C ASN A 68 -8.92 -8.09 19.73
N LEU A 69 -9.65 -7.15 19.10
CA LEU A 69 -9.75 -7.08 17.65
C LEU A 69 -8.40 -6.75 17.03
N ARG A 70 -7.92 -7.60 16.14
CA ARG A 70 -6.65 -7.48 15.41
C ARG A 70 -6.82 -7.16 13.94
N GLU A 71 -7.91 -7.61 13.34
CA GLU A 71 -8.18 -7.43 11.92
C GLU A 71 -9.62 -6.95 11.71
N LEU A 72 -9.78 -5.83 11.00
CA LEU A 72 -11.07 -5.23 10.67
C LEU A 72 -11.13 -4.96 9.16
N ASP A 73 -12.14 -5.55 8.49
CA ASP A 73 -12.47 -5.23 7.09
C ASP A 73 -13.85 -4.57 7.02
N ILE A 74 -13.85 -3.28 6.71
CA ILE A 74 -15.03 -2.46 6.44
C ILE A 74 -14.94 -1.83 5.04
N SER A 75 -14.37 -2.57 4.10
CA SER A 75 -14.31 -2.20 2.69
C SER A 75 -15.67 -2.31 2.00
N GLU A 76 -15.87 -1.54 0.93
CA GLU A 76 -17.06 -1.61 0.05
C GLU A 76 -18.42 -1.30 0.77
N LEU A 77 -18.38 -0.50 1.84
CA LEU A 77 -19.57 -0.11 2.61
C LEU A 77 -20.07 1.31 2.28
N LYS A 78 -19.51 1.96 1.24
CA LYS A 78 -19.83 3.34 0.86
C LYS A 78 -19.62 4.36 2.00
N LEU A 79 -18.68 4.08 2.89
CA LEU A 79 -18.37 4.96 4.02
C LEU A 79 -17.81 6.29 3.51
N LYS A 80 -18.42 7.40 3.96
CA LYS A 80 -17.89 8.76 3.78
C LYS A 80 -16.97 9.18 4.90
N LYS A 81 -17.08 8.52 6.07
CA LYS A 81 -16.22 8.71 7.25
C LYS A 81 -15.96 7.36 7.90
N VAL A 82 -14.80 7.20 8.48
CA VAL A 82 -14.48 6.04 9.31
C VAL A 82 -15.13 6.22 10.67
N PRO A 83 -15.87 5.22 11.19
CA PRO A 83 -16.46 5.29 12.53
C PRO A 83 -15.41 5.60 13.61
N SER A 84 -15.72 6.50 14.54
CA SER A 84 -14.76 6.97 15.55
C SER A 84 -14.31 5.86 16.48
N SER A 85 -15.17 4.86 16.76
CA SER A 85 -14.86 3.69 17.55
C SER A 85 -13.68 2.86 17.02
N VAL A 86 -13.37 2.95 15.70
CA VAL A 86 -12.19 2.28 15.10
C VAL A 86 -10.89 2.77 15.75
N PHE A 87 -10.79 4.07 16.08
CA PHE A 87 -9.53 4.65 16.59
C PHE A 87 -9.26 4.28 18.05
N ALA A 88 -10.26 3.73 18.74
CA ALA A 88 -10.12 3.17 20.10
C ALA A 88 -9.54 1.74 20.10
N LEU A 89 -9.48 1.06 18.97
CA LEU A 89 -9.01 -0.32 18.84
C LEU A 89 -7.48 -0.41 18.93
N LYS A 90 -6.94 -0.41 20.13
CA LYS A 90 -5.49 -0.34 20.37
C LYS A 90 -4.71 -1.60 19.97
N THR A 91 -5.41 -2.73 19.81
CA THR A 91 -4.84 -4.02 19.40
C THR A 91 -4.91 -4.25 17.89
N LEU A 92 -5.56 -3.34 17.14
CA LEU A 92 -5.76 -3.50 15.70
C LEU A 92 -4.43 -3.41 14.95
N THR A 93 -4.10 -4.48 14.23
CA THR A 93 -2.88 -4.57 13.42
C THR A 93 -3.16 -4.44 11.92
N THR A 94 -4.39 -4.74 11.50
CA THR A 94 -4.78 -4.77 10.09
C THR A 94 -6.13 -4.08 9.89
N LEU A 95 -6.16 -3.07 9.04
CA LEU A 95 -7.38 -2.31 8.73
C LEU A 95 -7.58 -2.20 7.21
N TYR A 96 -8.74 -2.70 6.75
CA TYR A 96 -9.18 -2.55 5.37
C TYR A 96 -10.32 -1.55 5.29
N LEU A 97 -10.11 -0.50 4.50
CA LEU A 97 -11.02 0.61 4.20
C LEU A 97 -11.21 0.79 2.70
N ALA A 98 -10.84 -0.23 1.90
CA ALA A 98 -10.83 -0.11 0.45
C ALA A 98 -12.23 0.08 -0.14
N ARG A 99 -12.29 0.78 -1.30
CA ARG A 99 -13.52 0.97 -2.09
C ARG A 99 -14.68 1.54 -1.27
N ASN A 100 -14.37 2.55 -0.48
CA ASN A 100 -15.33 3.40 0.20
C ASN A 100 -15.44 4.77 -0.50
N GLU A 101 -16.10 5.71 0.12
CA GLU A 101 -16.28 7.07 -0.40
C GLU A 101 -15.55 8.12 0.47
N LEU A 102 -14.43 7.70 1.08
CA LEU A 102 -13.63 8.56 1.94
C LEU A 102 -12.96 9.66 1.12
N ASP A 103 -13.17 10.90 1.49
CA ASP A 103 -12.54 12.09 0.89
C ASP A 103 -11.30 12.58 1.66
N ALA A 104 -11.14 12.11 2.90
CA ALA A 104 -9.98 12.40 3.73
C ALA A 104 -9.50 11.16 4.50
N VAL A 105 -8.19 11.10 4.76
CA VAL A 105 -7.60 10.14 5.71
C VAL A 105 -7.87 10.66 7.12
N PRO A 106 -8.52 9.86 8.00
CA PRO A 106 -8.83 10.31 9.35
C PRO A 106 -7.57 10.52 10.21
N ASP A 107 -7.50 11.63 10.94
CA ASP A 107 -6.40 11.94 11.86
C ASP A 107 -6.22 10.87 12.95
N GLY A 108 -7.29 10.24 13.40
CA GLY A 108 -7.27 9.19 14.40
C GLY A 108 -6.41 7.97 14.05
N LEU A 109 -6.15 7.73 12.76
CA LEU A 109 -5.26 6.63 12.32
C LEU A 109 -3.83 6.79 12.85
N GLY A 110 -3.35 8.02 13.05
CA GLY A 110 -2.03 8.27 13.64
C GLY A 110 -1.89 7.82 15.09
N GLN A 111 -2.99 7.59 15.79
CA GLN A 111 -2.98 7.09 17.17
C GLN A 111 -2.94 5.56 17.27
N MET A 112 -3.05 4.87 16.13
CA MET A 112 -3.11 3.41 16.05
C MET A 112 -1.69 2.82 15.93
N THR A 113 -0.91 2.91 17.00
CA THR A 113 0.51 2.54 16.99
C THR A 113 0.79 1.05 16.77
N ALA A 114 -0.21 0.17 16.96
CA ALA A 114 -0.10 -1.25 16.66
C ALA A 114 -0.36 -1.58 15.16
N LEU A 115 -0.87 -0.61 14.37
CA LEU A 115 -1.27 -0.84 12.99
C LEU A 115 -0.06 -1.12 12.10
N THR A 116 -0.05 -2.28 11.45
CA THR A 116 1.03 -2.72 10.55
C THR A 116 0.60 -2.73 9.09
N TYR A 117 -0.70 -2.87 8.81
CA TYR A 117 -1.29 -2.90 7.48
C TYR A 117 -2.48 -1.96 7.40
N LEU A 118 -2.44 -1.03 6.46
CA LEU A 118 -3.56 -0.11 6.16
C LEU A 118 -3.85 -0.15 4.66
N ASN A 119 -5.10 -0.50 4.31
CA ASN A 119 -5.58 -0.45 2.93
C ASN A 119 -6.70 0.57 2.78
N MET A 120 -6.44 1.61 2.01
CA MET A 120 -7.41 2.66 1.64
C MET A 120 -7.53 2.79 0.10
N ASP A 121 -7.26 1.71 -0.65
CA ASP A 121 -7.40 1.69 -2.11
C ASP A 121 -8.84 2.06 -2.53
N GLY A 122 -8.99 2.73 -3.69
CA GLY A 122 -10.30 3.00 -4.28
C GLY A 122 -11.18 3.93 -3.44
N ASN A 123 -10.61 5.01 -2.92
CA ASN A 123 -11.31 6.08 -2.23
C ASN A 123 -11.22 7.41 -3.02
N ARG A 124 -11.54 8.53 -2.39
CA ARG A 124 -11.51 9.86 -3.03
C ARG A 124 -10.46 10.79 -2.42
N LEU A 125 -9.42 10.21 -1.80
CA LEU A 125 -8.43 10.93 -1.02
C LEU A 125 -7.61 11.89 -1.89
N ALA A 126 -7.63 13.18 -1.56
CA ALA A 126 -6.82 14.21 -2.22
C ALA A 126 -5.47 14.42 -1.55
N SER A 127 -5.35 14.10 -0.26
CA SER A 127 -4.14 14.24 0.54
C SER A 127 -4.09 13.22 1.68
N VAL A 128 -2.91 13.07 2.27
CA VAL A 128 -2.66 12.30 3.50
C VAL A 128 -2.25 13.30 4.58
N PRO A 129 -2.87 13.31 5.77
CA PRO A 129 -2.51 14.23 6.84
C PRO A 129 -1.18 13.85 7.50
N ALA A 130 -0.46 14.85 8.02
CA ALA A 130 0.77 14.67 8.78
C ALA A 130 0.59 13.75 10.01
N SER A 131 -0.60 13.75 10.61
CA SER A 131 -0.95 12.93 11.77
C SER A 131 -0.77 11.43 11.56
N LEU A 132 -0.90 10.92 10.30
CA LEU A 132 -0.66 9.50 9.98
C LEU A 132 0.78 9.06 10.33
N ALA A 133 1.73 9.98 10.43
CA ALA A 133 3.10 9.73 10.87
C ALA A 133 3.20 9.06 12.24
N GLY A 134 2.17 9.20 13.09
CA GLY A 134 2.10 8.54 14.40
C GLY A 134 1.87 7.03 14.35
N ALA A 135 1.40 6.49 13.22
CA ALA A 135 1.24 5.03 13.02
C ALA A 135 2.59 4.35 12.69
N THR A 136 3.57 4.49 13.56
CA THR A 136 4.99 4.14 13.33
C THR A 136 5.27 2.66 13.08
N SER A 137 4.33 1.76 13.42
CA SER A 137 4.45 0.33 13.13
C SER A 137 4.03 -0.05 11.71
N LEU A 138 3.54 0.89 10.88
CA LEU A 138 3.12 0.59 9.52
C LEU A 138 4.25 0.00 8.70
N ARG A 139 3.95 -1.15 8.08
CA ARG A 139 4.81 -1.87 7.14
C ARG A 139 4.24 -1.84 5.73
N TRP A 140 2.92 -1.82 5.59
CA TRP A 140 2.22 -1.79 4.31
C TRP A 140 1.16 -0.70 4.30
N LEU A 141 1.30 0.23 3.37
CA LEU A 141 0.35 1.32 3.15
C LEU A 141 -0.14 1.28 1.71
N ARG A 142 -1.45 1.05 1.54
CA ARG A 142 -2.09 1.00 0.24
C ARG A 142 -3.03 2.19 0.06
N LEU A 143 -2.77 2.95 -0.98
CA LEU A 143 -3.44 4.20 -1.34
C LEU A 143 -3.71 4.26 -2.87
N ASN A 144 -3.79 3.09 -3.54
CA ASN A 144 -4.08 3.04 -4.97
C ASN A 144 -5.46 3.63 -5.27
N GLU A 145 -5.67 4.06 -6.54
CA GLU A 145 -6.97 4.52 -7.01
C GLU A 145 -7.57 5.63 -6.13
N ASN A 146 -6.76 6.67 -5.89
CA ASN A 146 -7.12 7.88 -5.17
C ASN A 146 -6.81 9.14 -6.02
N LYS A 147 -6.78 10.32 -5.41
CA LYS A 147 -6.51 11.60 -6.09
C LYS A 147 -5.28 12.31 -5.53
N LEU A 148 -4.33 11.54 -4.97
CA LEU A 148 -3.16 12.08 -4.28
C LEU A 148 -2.23 12.79 -5.26
N GLN A 149 -1.79 14.00 -4.89
CA GLN A 149 -0.80 14.79 -5.63
C GLN A 149 0.60 14.74 -4.98
N GLY A 150 0.70 14.26 -3.75
CA GLY A 150 1.93 14.13 -2.99
C GLY A 150 1.70 13.44 -1.64
N LEU A 151 2.77 13.34 -0.86
CA LEU A 151 2.75 12.85 0.52
C LEU A 151 3.44 13.87 1.42
N PRO A 152 2.97 14.10 2.65
CA PRO A 152 3.58 15.04 3.59
C PRO A 152 4.93 14.52 4.11
N ALA A 153 5.84 15.46 4.38
CA ALA A 153 7.20 15.16 4.84
C ALA A 153 7.23 14.43 6.21
N GLU A 154 6.21 14.66 7.03
CA GLU A 154 6.07 14.07 8.36
C GLU A 154 6.00 12.53 8.31
N LEU A 155 5.54 11.96 7.18
CA LEU A 155 5.55 10.50 6.98
C LEU A 155 6.96 9.90 6.97
N ALA A 156 8.01 10.71 7.00
CA ALA A 156 9.39 10.29 7.26
C ALA A 156 9.54 9.50 8.58
N ALA A 157 8.61 9.66 9.52
CA ALA A 157 8.56 8.90 10.78
C ALA A 157 8.19 7.42 10.60
N LEU A 158 7.61 7.03 9.46
CA LEU A 158 7.20 5.63 9.17
C LEU A 158 8.40 4.75 8.81
N LYS A 159 9.41 4.67 9.68
CA LYS A 159 10.68 3.97 9.41
C LYS A 159 10.54 2.46 9.21
N SER A 160 9.42 1.86 9.60
CA SER A 160 9.13 0.44 9.42
C SER A 160 8.49 0.11 8.06
N LEU A 161 8.19 1.13 7.23
CA LEU A 161 7.46 0.95 5.99
C LEU A 161 8.29 0.15 4.97
N ARG A 162 7.71 -0.97 4.50
CA ARG A 162 8.32 -1.86 3.51
C ARG A 162 7.66 -1.78 2.15
N ARG A 163 6.36 -1.49 2.10
CA ARG A 163 5.61 -1.46 0.85
C ARG A 163 4.69 -0.27 0.81
N ILE A 164 4.77 0.50 -0.27
CA ILE A 164 3.85 1.58 -0.55
C ILE A 164 3.23 1.42 -1.93
N TYR A 165 1.90 1.50 -1.98
CA TYR A 165 1.09 1.35 -3.19
C TYR A 165 0.38 2.66 -3.47
N LEU A 166 0.76 3.32 -4.56
CA LEU A 166 0.30 4.65 -4.98
C LEU A 166 -0.19 4.67 -6.43
N LYS A 167 -0.52 3.49 -6.99
CA LYS A 167 -1.00 3.36 -8.38
C LYS A 167 -2.27 4.16 -8.60
N HIS A 168 -2.47 4.65 -9.83
CA HIS A 168 -3.68 5.38 -10.20
C HIS A 168 -3.95 6.56 -9.26
N ASN A 169 -2.99 7.47 -9.14
CA ASN A 169 -3.07 8.75 -8.43
C ASN A 169 -2.69 9.91 -9.39
N GLN A 170 -2.46 11.08 -8.84
CA GLN A 170 -2.13 12.29 -9.60
C GLN A 170 -0.72 12.81 -9.28
N LEU A 171 0.20 11.91 -8.95
CA LEU A 171 1.58 12.24 -8.59
C LEU A 171 2.36 12.72 -9.83
N ALA A 172 2.78 13.97 -9.85
CA ALA A 172 3.63 14.52 -10.92
C ALA A 172 5.12 14.17 -10.74
N ALA A 173 5.52 13.78 -9.53
CA ALA A 173 6.87 13.34 -9.19
C ALA A 173 6.80 12.24 -8.10
N VAL A 174 7.90 11.50 -7.92
CA VAL A 174 8.06 10.59 -6.77
C VAL A 174 8.10 11.45 -5.50
N PRO A 175 7.24 11.21 -4.49
CA PRO A 175 7.24 12.01 -3.28
C PRO A 175 8.59 11.95 -2.56
N GLU A 176 9.18 13.11 -2.23
CA GLU A 176 10.50 13.23 -1.60
C GLU A 176 10.62 12.43 -0.29
N VAL A 177 9.53 12.31 0.47
CA VAL A 177 9.50 11.55 1.74
C VAL A 177 9.85 10.08 1.57
N VAL A 178 9.72 9.52 0.37
CA VAL A 178 10.04 8.10 0.07
C VAL A 178 11.50 7.78 0.41
N LYS A 179 12.43 8.72 0.19
CA LYS A 179 13.87 8.54 0.51
C LYS A 179 14.15 8.32 2.00
N GLU A 180 13.20 8.70 2.87
CA GLU A 180 13.31 8.61 4.32
C GLU A 180 12.92 7.22 4.88
N TRP A 181 12.50 6.28 4.01
CA TRP A 181 12.07 4.93 4.41
C TRP A 181 13.15 3.88 4.14
N PRO A 182 14.04 3.58 5.11
CA PRO A 182 15.22 2.72 4.91
C PRO A 182 14.86 1.25 4.67
N GLU A 183 13.66 0.84 5.10
CA GLU A 183 13.19 -0.53 4.98
C GLU A 183 12.34 -0.77 3.71
N LEU A 184 12.17 0.24 2.84
CA LEU A 184 11.28 0.13 1.69
C LEU A 184 11.81 -0.90 0.68
N GLU A 185 10.98 -1.88 0.37
CA GLU A 185 11.23 -2.97 -0.58
C GLU A 185 10.45 -2.77 -1.88
N ASP A 186 9.18 -2.34 -1.80
CA ASP A 186 8.29 -2.19 -2.95
C ASP A 186 7.77 -0.75 -3.08
N LEU A 187 8.03 -0.12 -4.23
CA LEU A 187 7.55 1.21 -4.62
C LEU A 187 6.69 1.11 -5.88
N LEU A 188 5.36 1.17 -5.75
CA LEU A 188 4.42 0.97 -6.83
C LEU A 188 3.69 2.27 -7.17
N LEU A 189 3.99 2.84 -8.34
CA LEU A 189 3.60 4.18 -8.77
C LEU A 189 2.88 4.19 -10.13
N ASP A 190 2.45 3.05 -10.65
CA ASP A 190 1.82 2.93 -11.97
C ASP A 190 0.67 3.92 -12.17
N ASN A 191 0.47 4.35 -13.40
CA ASN A 191 -0.63 5.23 -13.77
C ASN A 191 -0.64 6.56 -12.98
N ASN A 192 0.54 7.18 -12.86
CA ASN A 192 0.74 8.53 -12.35
C ASN A 192 1.43 9.39 -13.42
N PRO A 193 1.21 10.71 -13.47
CA PRO A 193 1.86 11.58 -14.46
C PRO A 193 3.35 11.88 -14.17
N ILE A 194 4.07 10.96 -13.52
CA ILE A 194 5.49 11.10 -13.14
C ILE A 194 6.35 11.17 -14.41
N GLY A 195 7.10 12.26 -14.58
CA GLY A 195 7.96 12.48 -15.75
C GLY A 195 9.41 12.07 -15.56
N THR A 196 9.89 12.02 -14.34
CA THR A 196 11.30 11.72 -14.02
C THR A 196 11.42 10.86 -12.78
N LEU A 197 12.42 10.00 -12.75
CA LEU A 197 12.80 9.24 -11.56
C LEU A 197 14.05 9.90 -10.95
N PRO A 198 13.99 10.36 -9.69
CA PRO A 198 15.13 11.04 -9.07
C PRO A 198 16.27 10.06 -8.74
N ASP A 199 17.52 10.55 -8.79
CA ASP A 199 18.73 9.74 -8.56
C ASP A 199 18.77 9.05 -7.20
N TRP A 200 18.18 9.67 -6.16
CA TRP A 200 18.16 9.09 -4.82
C TRP A 200 17.37 7.76 -4.74
N VAL A 201 16.47 7.47 -5.70
CA VAL A 201 15.77 6.17 -5.74
C VAL A 201 16.74 5.01 -5.94
N MET A 202 17.83 5.23 -6.71
CA MET A 202 18.88 4.22 -6.90
C MET A 202 19.67 3.95 -5.62
N GLN A 203 19.67 4.89 -4.67
CA GLN A 203 20.43 4.79 -3.41
C GLN A 203 19.64 4.10 -2.29
N MET A 204 18.38 3.73 -2.53
CA MET A 204 17.54 3.08 -1.52
C MET A 204 18.04 1.64 -1.26
N PRO A 205 18.47 1.32 -0.01
CA PRO A 205 19.31 0.14 0.24
C PRO A 205 18.57 -1.19 0.18
N ARG A 206 17.23 -1.18 0.26
CA ARG A 206 16.40 -2.40 0.30
C ARG A 206 15.41 -2.51 -0.83
N LEU A 207 15.41 -1.57 -1.75
CA LEU A 207 14.44 -1.53 -2.84
C LEU A 207 14.62 -2.74 -3.76
N ARG A 208 13.56 -3.53 -3.93
CA ARG A 208 13.52 -4.76 -4.72
C ARG A 208 12.59 -4.64 -5.92
N SER A 209 11.50 -3.90 -5.77
CA SER A 209 10.52 -3.74 -6.85
C SER A 209 10.15 -2.28 -7.04
N VAL A 210 10.28 -1.81 -8.28
CA VAL A 210 9.82 -0.49 -8.72
C VAL A 210 8.88 -0.66 -9.88
N SER A 211 7.64 -0.16 -9.74
CA SER A 211 6.66 -0.18 -10.82
C SER A 211 6.21 1.23 -11.16
N LEU A 212 6.37 1.59 -12.42
CA LEU A 212 6.11 2.90 -13.02
C LEU A 212 5.33 2.78 -14.32
N ALA A 213 4.58 1.68 -14.50
CA ALA A 213 3.82 1.47 -15.73
C ALA A 213 2.89 2.66 -16.02
N ASN A 214 2.78 3.02 -17.30
CA ASN A 214 1.95 4.14 -17.75
C ASN A 214 2.29 5.49 -17.09
N CYS A 215 3.53 5.70 -16.67
CA CYS A 215 4.07 7.00 -16.30
C CYS A 215 4.60 7.76 -17.52
N LYS A 216 5.00 9.04 -17.35
CA LYS A 216 5.53 9.88 -18.43
C LYS A 216 7.06 9.85 -18.51
N ILE A 217 7.69 8.79 -18.01
CA ILE A 217 9.14 8.65 -17.97
C ILE A 217 9.66 8.31 -19.36
N ALA A 218 10.55 9.15 -19.90
CA ALA A 218 11.24 8.92 -21.17
C ALA A 218 12.68 8.44 -20.98
N LYS A 219 13.29 8.73 -19.83
CA LYS A 219 14.68 8.37 -19.50
C LYS A 219 14.81 8.08 -18.00
N LEU A 220 15.62 7.08 -17.66
CA LEU A 220 16.06 6.86 -16.30
C LEU A 220 17.37 7.60 -16.00
N PRO A 221 17.76 7.79 -14.74
CA PRO A 221 19.08 8.29 -14.35
C PRO A 221 20.21 7.58 -15.08
N ASP A 222 21.32 8.28 -15.31
CA ASP A 222 22.43 7.73 -16.07
C ASP A 222 23.14 6.60 -15.31
N ASP A 223 23.26 6.71 -14.00
CA ASP A 223 23.85 5.68 -13.13
C ASP A 223 22.75 4.85 -12.45
N LEU A 224 22.62 3.58 -12.84
CA LEU A 224 21.70 2.60 -12.24
C LEU A 224 22.41 1.63 -11.28
N SER A 225 23.72 1.78 -11.05
CA SER A 225 24.54 0.85 -10.24
C SER A 225 24.16 0.80 -8.77
N GLY A 226 23.44 1.81 -8.27
CA GLY A 226 22.95 1.85 -6.90
C GLY A 226 21.86 0.80 -6.60
N TRP A 227 21.14 0.32 -7.60
CA TRP A 227 20.09 -0.69 -7.45
C TRP A 227 20.64 -2.12 -7.26
N ARG A 228 21.38 -2.34 -6.17
CA ARG A 228 22.07 -3.61 -5.90
C ARG A 228 21.14 -4.77 -5.53
N LYS A 229 19.90 -4.48 -5.11
CA LYS A 229 18.92 -5.48 -4.68
C LYS A 229 17.66 -5.49 -5.54
N LEU A 230 17.64 -4.70 -6.61
CA LEU A 230 16.49 -4.64 -7.48
C LEU A 230 16.27 -6.00 -8.15
N GLU A 231 15.05 -6.49 -8.10
CA GLU A 231 14.61 -7.73 -8.71
C GLU A 231 13.64 -7.48 -9.87
N SER A 232 12.88 -6.37 -9.79
CA SER A 232 11.85 -6.05 -10.79
C SER A 232 11.76 -4.55 -11.05
N LEU A 233 11.73 -4.19 -12.33
CA LEU A 233 11.47 -2.83 -12.83
C LEU A 233 10.41 -2.88 -13.90
N VAL A 234 9.25 -2.26 -13.66
CA VAL A 234 8.14 -2.20 -14.63
C VAL A 234 8.01 -0.79 -15.18
N LEU A 235 8.16 -0.66 -16.49
CA LEU A 235 8.15 0.59 -17.27
C LEU A 235 7.18 0.52 -18.45
N SER A 236 6.32 -0.51 -18.50
CA SER A 236 5.38 -0.70 -19.62
C SER A 236 4.47 0.52 -19.80
N GLY A 237 4.28 0.92 -21.06
CA GLY A 237 3.50 2.10 -21.40
C GLY A 237 4.16 3.45 -21.11
N CYS A 238 5.42 3.48 -20.63
CA CYS A 238 6.24 4.69 -20.57
C CYS A 238 6.80 5.04 -21.94
N PRO A 239 6.97 6.33 -22.31
CA PRO A 239 7.50 6.76 -23.62
C PRO A 239 9.04 6.63 -23.69
N ILE A 240 9.58 5.44 -23.38
CA ILE A 240 11.01 5.18 -23.35
C ILE A 240 11.50 4.82 -24.78
N PRO A 241 12.48 5.54 -25.33
CA PRO A 241 13.07 5.22 -26.64
C PRO A 241 13.80 3.87 -26.64
N ALA A 242 13.90 3.23 -27.82
CA ALA A 242 14.48 1.90 -27.97
C ALA A 242 15.96 1.81 -27.56
N ASP A 243 16.73 2.88 -27.77
CA ASP A 243 18.13 2.99 -27.33
C ASP A 243 18.24 3.06 -25.80
N GLU A 244 17.34 3.79 -25.18
CA GLU A 244 17.25 3.87 -23.71
C GLU A 244 16.84 2.52 -23.10
N MET A 245 15.88 1.80 -23.72
CA MET A 245 15.52 0.43 -23.29
C MET A 245 16.75 -0.50 -23.30
N LYS A 246 17.57 -0.42 -24.36
CA LYS A 246 18.82 -1.19 -24.48
C LYS A 246 19.83 -0.78 -23.41
N ARG A 247 19.94 0.53 -23.11
CA ARG A 247 20.83 1.05 -22.07
C ARG A 247 20.44 0.49 -20.69
N ILE A 248 19.15 0.57 -20.36
CA ILE A 248 18.61 0.08 -19.09
C ILE A 248 18.87 -1.42 -18.91
N ARG A 249 18.54 -2.24 -19.92
CA ARG A 249 18.79 -3.69 -19.86
C ARG A 249 20.26 -4.02 -19.67
N ARG A 250 21.16 -3.31 -20.38
CA ARG A 250 22.60 -3.51 -20.25
C ARG A 250 23.12 -3.13 -18.85
N ALA A 251 22.58 -2.03 -18.29
CA ALA A 251 23.03 -1.53 -16.99
C ALA A 251 22.56 -2.42 -15.82
N LEU A 252 21.35 -2.99 -15.92
CA LEU A 252 20.76 -3.82 -14.85
C LEU A 252 21.09 -5.31 -14.98
N GLY A 253 21.51 -5.77 -16.19
CA GLY A 253 21.81 -7.19 -16.44
C GLY A 253 20.57 -8.09 -16.45
N ASP A 254 20.82 -9.40 -16.53
CA ASP A 254 19.75 -10.41 -16.66
C ASP A 254 19.11 -10.81 -15.32
N ASP A 255 19.70 -10.40 -14.20
CA ASP A 255 19.19 -10.72 -12.86
C ASP A 255 17.99 -9.84 -12.47
N VAL A 256 17.79 -8.72 -13.16
CA VAL A 256 16.64 -7.81 -12.95
C VAL A 256 15.58 -8.04 -14.01
N ALA A 257 14.36 -8.35 -13.59
CA ALA A 257 13.22 -8.45 -14.49
C ALA A 257 12.78 -7.05 -14.95
N VAL A 258 13.14 -6.66 -16.20
CA VAL A 258 12.73 -5.37 -16.76
C VAL A 258 11.61 -5.56 -17.76
N VAL A 259 10.45 -4.91 -17.52
CA VAL A 259 9.27 -4.93 -18.37
C VAL A 259 9.04 -3.53 -18.97
N PHE A 260 9.05 -3.44 -20.32
CA PHE A 260 8.77 -2.22 -21.07
C PHE A 260 7.40 -2.23 -21.72
#